data_b4d1f9f745bdd45c5e456532c187d0cd
#
_entry.id   b4d1f9f745bdd45c5e456532c187d0cd
#
_cell.length_a   1.000
_cell.length_b   1.000
_cell.length_c   1.000
_cell.angle_alpha   90.00
_cell.angle_beta   90.00
_cell.angle_gamma   90.00
#
_symmetry.space_group_name_H-M   'P 1'
#
loop_
_entity.id
_entity.type
_entity.pdbx_description
1 polymer ?
#
loop_
_entity_poly.entity_id
_entity_poly.type
_entity_poly.pdbx_seq_one_letter_code
_entity_poly.pdbx_strand_id
1 'polypeptide(L)'
;DELDVAQTKDYDIDAYDDSELYILDLKNRIDLSDEELAKELNKELQDEPLFKKKVEALRNEYKQLEDQYRQTQQDEAERQTQEQYDQFSETMVNTAIATPEFYGIELEKKKKNEVLSFLLDVDDTGISQFSKTLNDPTKLYEAAWFLRYGKESFEALKNAYESEISKLKKQDNTRVIHKDTSGGASVKSIYDLTI
;
A
#
# COMPACT_ATOMS: atom_id res chain seq x y z
N ASP A 1 6.17 13.82 -34.88
CA ASP A 1 7.36 14.55 -34.40
C ASP A 1 7.17 14.74 -32.92
N GLU A 2 7.45 13.67 -32.17
CA GLU A 2 7.61 13.69 -30.73
C GLU A 2 8.89 14.46 -30.46
N LEU A 3 8.76 15.73 -30.12
CA LEU A 3 9.80 16.46 -29.41
C LEU A 3 10.17 15.60 -28.19
N ASP A 4 11.41 15.16 -28.17
CA ASP A 4 11.97 14.29 -27.15
C ASP A 4 11.85 14.99 -25.78
N VAL A 5 10.71 14.81 -25.11
CA VAL A 5 10.39 15.33 -23.77
C VAL A 5 11.36 14.80 -22.72
N ALA A 6 12.21 13.84 -23.11
CA ALA A 6 13.25 13.23 -22.26
C ALA A 6 14.39 14.18 -21.85
N GLN A 7 14.42 15.42 -22.32
CA GLN A 7 15.47 16.40 -22.00
C GLN A 7 14.98 17.64 -21.21
N THR A 8 13.73 17.73 -20.84
CA THR A 8 13.32 18.74 -19.86
C THR A 8 13.71 18.31 -18.45
N LYS A 9 15.02 18.20 -18.22
CA LYS A 9 15.58 18.29 -16.86
C LYS A 9 15.11 19.62 -16.28
N ASP A 10 14.69 19.60 -14.99
CA ASP A 10 14.36 20.73 -14.13
C ASP A 10 15.09 22.05 -14.49
N TYR A 11 14.69 22.65 -15.60
CA TYR A 11 15.15 24.00 -15.94
C TYR A 11 14.19 24.94 -15.23
N ASP A 12 14.69 25.59 -14.20
CA ASP A 12 14.01 26.73 -13.62
C ASP A 12 13.99 27.85 -14.70
N ILE A 13 12.92 27.89 -15.49
CA ILE A 13 12.76 28.82 -16.61
C ILE A 13 12.84 30.29 -16.12
N ASP A 14 12.53 30.55 -14.86
CA ASP A 14 12.63 31.89 -14.26
C ASP A 14 14.07 32.27 -13.92
N ALA A 15 15.00 31.32 -13.86
CA ALA A 15 16.42 31.59 -13.64
C ALA A 15 17.17 32.06 -14.89
N TYR A 16 16.58 31.82 -16.11
CA TYR A 16 17.20 32.26 -17.38
C TYR A 16 16.89 33.70 -17.67
N ASP A 17 17.90 34.47 -18.08
CA ASP A 17 17.67 35.78 -18.66
C ASP A 17 17.03 35.65 -20.06
N ASP A 18 16.57 36.78 -20.61
CA ASP A 18 15.84 36.80 -21.89
C ASP A 18 16.68 36.30 -23.05
N SER A 19 17.99 36.58 -23.07
CA SER A 19 18.90 36.13 -24.11
C SER A 19 19.23 34.65 -23.99
N GLU A 20 19.44 34.20 -22.79
CA GLU A 20 19.68 32.77 -22.48
C GLU A 20 18.50 31.90 -22.86
N LEU A 21 17.29 32.33 -22.50
CA LEU A 21 16.06 31.60 -22.87
C LEU A 21 15.85 31.54 -24.38
N TYR A 22 16.11 32.64 -25.08
CA TYR A 22 16.01 32.68 -26.55
C TYR A 22 17.03 31.77 -27.23
N ILE A 23 18.29 31.75 -26.74
CA ILE A 23 19.32 30.83 -27.22
C ILE A 23 18.96 29.38 -26.92
N LEU A 24 18.43 29.10 -25.75
CA LEU A 24 17.97 27.77 -25.40
C LEU A 24 16.89 27.27 -26.36
N ASP A 25 15.90 28.10 -26.64
CA ASP A 25 14.83 27.79 -27.59
C ASP A 25 15.37 27.53 -28.99
N LEU A 26 16.27 28.37 -29.48
CA LEU A 26 16.92 28.16 -30.77
C LEU A 26 17.70 26.86 -30.85
N LYS A 27 18.47 26.51 -29.80
CA LYS A 27 19.23 25.25 -29.74
C LYS A 27 18.29 24.04 -29.75
N ASN A 28 17.13 24.13 -29.14
CA ASN A 28 16.17 23.03 -29.11
C ASN A 28 15.42 22.84 -30.43
N ARG A 29 15.27 23.93 -31.24
CA ARG A 29 14.51 23.90 -32.49
C ARG A 29 15.38 23.67 -33.72
N ILE A 30 16.61 24.17 -33.71
CA ILE A 30 17.48 24.25 -34.88
C ILE A 30 18.92 23.91 -34.46
N ASP A 31 19.58 23.06 -35.23
CA ASP A 31 21.01 22.76 -35.05
C ASP A 31 21.87 23.90 -35.65
N LEU A 32 22.21 24.89 -34.83
CA LEU A 32 23.02 26.04 -35.17
C LEU A 32 24.33 26.04 -34.39
N SER A 33 25.40 26.49 -35.02
CA SER A 33 26.68 26.78 -34.35
C SER A 33 26.55 27.97 -33.39
N ASP A 34 27.43 28.04 -32.41
CA ASP A 34 27.43 29.16 -31.42
C ASP A 34 27.61 30.53 -32.12
N GLU A 35 28.35 30.60 -33.25
CA GLU A 35 28.49 31.81 -34.02
C GLU A 35 27.18 32.24 -34.73
N GLU A 36 26.40 31.28 -35.21
CA GLU A 36 25.13 31.52 -35.86
C GLU A 36 24.07 31.94 -34.84
N LEU A 37 24.05 31.28 -33.65
CA LEU A 37 23.18 31.68 -32.55
C LEU A 37 23.45 33.11 -32.10
N ALA A 38 24.73 33.52 -31.97
CA ALA A 38 25.09 34.87 -31.62
C ALA A 38 24.66 35.88 -32.66
N LYS A 39 24.70 35.55 -33.98
CA LYS A 39 24.22 36.40 -35.05
C LYS A 39 22.71 36.57 -35.03
N GLU A 40 21.97 35.47 -34.82
CA GLU A 40 20.49 35.55 -34.74
C GLU A 40 20.06 36.36 -33.50
N LEU A 41 20.67 36.14 -32.34
CA LEU A 41 20.40 36.91 -31.13
C LEU A 41 20.65 38.43 -31.38
N ASN A 42 21.82 38.80 -31.95
CA ASN A 42 22.14 40.18 -32.23
C ASN A 42 21.16 40.84 -33.24
N LYS A 43 20.63 40.08 -34.15
CA LYS A 43 19.60 40.56 -35.09
C LYS A 43 18.28 40.86 -34.38
N GLU A 44 17.84 39.96 -33.51
CA GLU A 44 16.61 40.13 -32.73
C GLU A 44 16.72 41.29 -31.71
N LEU A 45 17.88 41.48 -31.11
CA LEU A 45 18.13 42.58 -30.18
C LEU A 45 18.07 43.97 -30.82
N GLN A 46 18.08 44.11 -32.17
CA GLN A 46 17.91 45.39 -32.88
C GLN A 46 16.50 45.97 -32.69
N ASP A 47 15.48 45.11 -32.42
CA ASP A 47 14.13 45.55 -32.06
C ASP A 47 13.81 45.02 -30.63
N GLU A 48 14.35 45.71 -29.65
CA GLU A 48 14.20 45.33 -28.24
C GLU A 48 12.75 45.12 -27.79
N PRO A 49 11.74 45.96 -28.18
CA PRO A 49 10.36 45.73 -27.78
C PRO A 49 9.77 44.45 -28.37
N LEU A 50 10.14 44.12 -29.64
CA LEU A 50 9.68 42.89 -30.27
C LEU A 50 10.34 41.66 -29.67
N PHE A 51 11.65 41.74 -29.38
CA PHE A 51 12.42 40.69 -28.72
C PHE A 51 11.81 40.33 -27.37
N LYS A 52 11.53 41.32 -26.49
CA LYS A 52 10.90 41.10 -25.20
C LYS A 52 9.55 40.36 -25.30
N LYS A 53 8.72 40.75 -26.26
CA LYS A 53 7.43 40.04 -26.49
C LYS A 53 7.62 38.62 -26.94
N LYS A 54 8.63 38.32 -27.77
CA LYS A 54 8.94 36.93 -28.18
C LYS A 54 9.40 36.12 -27.00
N VAL A 55 10.31 36.63 -26.18
CA VAL A 55 10.81 35.92 -25.01
C VAL A 55 9.74 35.72 -23.96
N GLU A 56 8.85 36.70 -23.77
CA GLU A 56 7.69 36.53 -22.89
C GLU A 56 6.76 35.39 -23.38
N ALA A 57 6.51 35.31 -24.67
CA ALA A 57 5.74 34.24 -25.27
C ALA A 57 6.43 32.87 -25.08
N LEU A 58 7.75 32.79 -25.31
CA LEU A 58 8.55 31.60 -25.08
C LEU A 58 8.50 31.17 -23.59
N ARG A 59 8.68 32.13 -22.68
CA ARG A 59 8.61 31.86 -21.24
C ARG A 59 7.27 31.25 -20.83
N ASN A 60 6.17 31.76 -21.37
CA ASN A 60 4.84 31.22 -21.14
C ASN A 60 4.66 29.82 -21.75
N GLU A 61 5.19 29.58 -22.94
CA GLU A 61 5.16 28.29 -23.64
C GLU A 61 5.91 27.23 -22.81
N TYR A 62 7.14 27.53 -22.37
CA TYR A 62 7.93 26.61 -21.54
C TYR A 62 7.30 26.35 -20.17
N LYS A 63 6.69 27.35 -19.51
CA LYS A 63 5.93 27.14 -18.27
C LYS A 63 4.74 26.22 -18.47
N GLN A 64 4.01 26.37 -19.56
CA GLN A 64 2.91 25.46 -19.88
C GLN A 64 3.39 24.03 -20.13
N LEU A 65 4.52 23.86 -20.83
CA LEU A 65 5.12 22.53 -21.04
C LEU A 65 5.58 21.91 -19.72
N GLU A 66 6.21 22.69 -18.84
CA GLU A 66 6.61 22.23 -17.50
C GLU A 66 5.40 21.80 -16.68
N ASP A 67 4.33 22.59 -16.66
CA ASP A 67 3.10 22.26 -15.95
C ASP A 67 2.44 20.98 -16.51
N GLN A 68 2.40 20.84 -17.84
CA GLN A 68 1.89 19.63 -18.49
C GLN A 68 2.76 18.40 -18.14
N TYR A 69 4.08 18.55 -18.16
CA TYR A 69 4.98 17.46 -17.78
C TYR A 69 4.78 17.06 -16.32
N ARG A 70 4.71 18.04 -15.42
CA ARG A 70 4.46 17.80 -13.99
C ARG A 70 3.12 17.09 -13.76
N GLN A 71 2.07 17.53 -14.47
CA GLN A 71 0.76 16.87 -14.40
C GLN A 71 0.85 15.43 -14.90
N THR A 72 1.50 15.20 -16.02
CA THR A 72 1.67 13.84 -16.58
C THR A 72 2.43 12.93 -15.62
N GLN A 73 3.47 13.44 -14.95
CA GLN A 73 4.23 12.69 -13.95
C GLN A 73 3.36 12.35 -12.71
N GLN A 74 2.52 13.28 -12.28
CA GLN A 74 1.58 13.05 -11.17
C GLN A 74 0.54 12.00 -11.55
N ASP A 75 -0.10 12.16 -12.71
CA ASP A 75 -1.11 11.22 -13.20
C ASP A 75 -0.53 9.80 -13.36
N GLU A 76 0.71 9.70 -13.87
CA GLU A 76 1.41 8.42 -14.01
C GLU A 76 1.73 7.79 -12.64
N ALA A 77 2.20 8.58 -11.68
CA ALA A 77 2.47 8.11 -10.31
C ALA A 77 1.20 7.65 -9.61
N GLU A 78 0.10 8.40 -9.77
CA GLU A 78 -1.21 8.02 -9.23
C GLU A 78 -1.73 6.73 -9.88
N ARG A 79 -1.60 6.61 -11.21
CA ARG A 79 -1.99 5.39 -11.94
C ARG A 79 -1.20 4.17 -11.47
N GLN A 80 0.13 4.30 -11.33
CA GLN A 80 0.97 3.21 -10.85
C GLN A 80 0.62 2.81 -9.41
N THR A 81 0.33 3.77 -8.55
CA THR A 81 -0.09 3.52 -7.17
C THR A 81 -1.43 2.78 -7.14
N GLN A 82 -2.39 3.20 -7.97
CA GLN A 82 -3.69 2.54 -8.07
C GLN A 82 -3.55 1.11 -8.61
N GLU A 83 -2.76 0.89 -9.66
CA GLU A 83 -2.52 -0.45 -10.21
C GLU A 83 -1.87 -1.39 -9.17
N GLN A 84 -0.91 -0.89 -8.39
CA GLN A 84 -0.30 -1.68 -7.30
C GLN A 84 -1.31 -2.04 -6.22
N TYR A 85 -2.17 -1.09 -5.85
CA TYR A 85 -3.23 -1.33 -4.88
C TYR A 85 -4.24 -2.37 -5.39
N ASP A 86 -4.68 -2.27 -6.64
CA ASP A 86 -5.62 -3.20 -7.25
C ASP A 86 -5.04 -4.63 -7.31
N GLN A 87 -3.78 -4.77 -7.72
CA GLN A 87 -3.08 -6.06 -7.74
C GLN A 87 -2.91 -6.65 -6.33
N PHE A 88 -2.58 -5.81 -5.35
CA PHE A 88 -2.48 -6.23 -3.96
C PHE A 88 -3.85 -6.71 -3.43
N SER A 89 -4.90 -5.92 -3.68
CA SER A 89 -6.27 -6.23 -3.29
C SER A 89 -6.75 -7.57 -3.88
N GLU A 90 -6.56 -7.77 -5.18
CA GLU A 90 -6.89 -9.03 -5.85
C GLU A 90 -6.11 -10.21 -5.25
N THR A 91 -4.83 -10.04 -5.01
CA THR A 91 -3.99 -11.07 -4.39
C THR A 91 -4.49 -11.43 -3.00
N MET A 92 -4.87 -10.46 -2.17
CA MET A 92 -5.38 -10.69 -0.82
C MET A 92 -6.73 -11.41 -0.85
N VAL A 93 -7.63 -11.02 -1.75
CA VAL A 93 -8.93 -11.70 -1.93
C VAL A 93 -8.72 -13.16 -2.35
N ASN A 94 -7.87 -13.41 -3.34
CA ASN A 94 -7.57 -14.75 -3.82
C ASN A 94 -6.91 -15.60 -2.71
N THR A 95 -6.03 -15.03 -1.93
CA THR A 95 -5.42 -15.68 -0.76
C THR A 95 -6.47 -16.05 0.29
N ALA A 96 -7.39 -15.15 0.61
CA ALA A 96 -8.47 -15.41 1.57
C ALA A 96 -9.41 -16.55 1.08
N ILE A 97 -9.66 -16.62 -0.23
CA ILE A 97 -10.46 -17.71 -0.83
C ILE A 97 -9.69 -19.04 -0.73
N ALA A 98 -8.42 -19.03 -1.10
CA ALA A 98 -7.56 -20.23 -1.12
C ALA A 98 -7.19 -20.76 0.27
N THR A 99 -7.40 -19.97 1.33
CA THR A 99 -7.07 -20.34 2.71
C THR A 99 -8.35 -20.72 3.47
N PRO A 100 -8.71 -22.02 3.54
CA PRO A 100 -9.94 -22.45 4.21
C PRO A 100 -9.81 -22.42 5.74
N GLU A 101 -8.58 -22.59 6.26
CA GLU A 101 -8.33 -22.70 7.69
C GLU A 101 -6.98 -22.10 8.10
N PHE A 102 -6.88 -21.68 9.36
CA PHE A 102 -5.60 -21.37 10.02
C PHE A 102 -5.43 -22.27 11.25
N TYR A 103 -4.31 -22.98 11.32
CA TYR A 103 -3.96 -23.85 12.46
C TYR A 103 -5.05 -24.87 12.81
N GLY A 104 -5.80 -25.37 11.80
CA GLY A 104 -6.91 -26.30 11.99
C GLY A 104 -8.22 -25.65 12.45
N ILE A 105 -8.32 -24.32 12.43
CA ILE A 105 -9.55 -23.57 12.68
C ILE A 105 -10.12 -23.11 11.33
N GLU A 106 -11.33 -23.56 11.02
CA GLU A 106 -12.06 -23.14 9.83
C GLU A 106 -12.33 -21.63 9.85
N LEU A 107 -12.04 -20.97 8.73
CA LEU A 107 -12.25 -19.55 8.56
C LEU A 107 -13.61 -19.27 7.93
N GLU A 108 -14.55 -18.85 8.76
CA GLU A 108 -15.87 -18.43 8.31
C GLU A 108 -15.78 -17.27 7.32
N LYS A 109 -16.65 -17.29 6.28
CA LYS A 109 -16.70 -16.23 5.26
C LYS A 109 -16.79 -14.81 5.87
N LYS A 110 -17.58 -14.66 6.94
CA LYS A 110 -17.74 -13.37 7.62
C LYS A 110 -16.41 -12.87 8.17
N LYS A 111 -15.66 -13.72 8.87
CA LYS A 111 -14.35 -13.37 9.44
C LYS A 111 -13.31 -13.08 8.36
N LYS A 112 -13.33 -13.82 7.24
CA LYS A 112 -12.47 -13.51 6.09
C LYS A 112 -12.75 -12.12 5.54
N ASN A 113 -14.02 -11.74 5.38
CA ASN A 113 -14.41 -10.42 4.91
C ASN A 113 -13.99 -9.31 5.89
N GLU A 114 -14.16 -9.52 7.20
CA GLU A 114 -13.73 -8.58 8.23
C GLU A 114 -12.20 -8.33 8.19
N VAL A 115 -11.43 -9.39 7.96
CA VAL A 115 -9.96 -9.28 7.81
C VAL A 115 -9.60 -8.56 6.51
N LEU A 116 -10.28 -8.86 5.39
CA LEU A 116 -10.06 -8.15 4.12
C LEU A 116 -10.38 -6.66 4.26
N SER A 117 -11.53 -6.33 4.87
CA SER A 117 -11.91 -4.93 5.14
C SER A 117 -10.86 -4.21 6.01
N PHE A 118 -10.40 -4.85 7.08
CA PHE A 118 -9.35 -4.30 7.94
C PHE A 118 -8.03 -4.02 7.20
N LEU A 119 -7.67 -4.87 6.23
CA LEU A 119 -6.44 -4.75 5.45
C LEU A 119 -6.55 -3.72 4.32
N LEU A 120 -7.71 -3.70 3.62
CA LEU A 120 -7.88 -3.04 2.34
C LEU A 120 -8.69 -1.75 2.41
N ASP A 121 -9.72 -1.67 3.29
CA ASP A 121 -10.54 -0.47 3.32
C ASP A 121 -9.71 0.72 3.81
N VAL A 122 -9.61 1.74 2.98
CA VAL A 122 -8.91 2.98 3.29
C VAL A 122 -9.89 4.07 3.67
N ASP A 123 -9.47 4.97 4.55
CA ASP A 123 -10.25 6.15 4.90
C ASP A 123 -9.96 7.34 3.96
N ASP A 124 -10.50 8.51 4.29
CA ASP A 124 -10.33 9.75 3.54
C ASP A 124 -8.86 10.18 3.38
N THR A 125 -7.95 9.61 4.17
CA THR A 125 -6.50 9.86 4.08
C THR A 125 -5.75 8.82 3.21
N GLY A 126 -6.47 7.85 2.64
CA GLY A 126 -5.90 6.76 1.85
C GLY A 126 -5.15 5.71 2.68
N ILE A 127 -5.36 5.68 4.01
CA ILE A 127 -4.65 4.78 4.92
C ILE A 127 -5.61 3.72 5.46
N SER A 128 -5.25 2.44 5.33
CA SER A 128 -6.05 1.36 5.89
C SER A 128 -5.95 1.28 7.42
N GLN A 129 -6.96 0.69 8.06
CA GLN A 129 -6.95 0.48 9.50
C GLN A 129 -5.80 -0.41 9.96
N PHE A 130 -5.40 -1.37 9.14
CA PHE A 130 -4.23 -2.20 9.37
C PHE A 130 -2.95 -1.35 9.44
N SER A 131 -2.72 -0.48 8.45
CA SER A 131 -1.56 0.41 8.43
C SER A 131 -1.54 1.35 9.63
N LYS A 132 -2.69 1.92 10.01
CA LYS A 132 -2.81 2.75 11.22
C LYS A 132 -2.45 1.99 12.49
N THR A 133 -2.91 0.73 12.57
CA THR A 133 -2.61 -0.13 13.72
C THR A 133 -1.12 -0.43 13.83
N LEU A 134 -0.44 -0.69 12.70
CA LEU A 134 1.00 -0.96 12.67
C LEU A 134 1.88 0.29 12.90
N ASN A 135 1.32 1.48 12.82
CA ASN A 135 2.02 2.71 13.22
C ASN A 135 2.20 2.84 14.75
N ASP A 136 1.45 2.06 15.54
CA ASP A 136 1.71 1.91 16.97
C ASP A 136 2.86 0.91 17.18
N PRO A 137 4.01 1.33 17.78
CA PRO A 137 5.15 0.45 17.99
C PRO A 137 4.83 -0.82 18.81
N THR A 138 3.90 -0.73 19.76
CA THR A 138 3.46 -1.87 20.58
C THR A 138 2.73 -2.87 19.72
N LYS A 139 1.80 -2.41 18.88
CA LYS A 139 1.03 -3.27 17.97
C LYS A 139 1.90 -3.88 16.87
N LEU A 140 2.86 -3.13 16.37
CA LEU A 140 3.85 -3.64 15.41
C LEU A 140 4.68 -4.77 16.05
N TYR A 141 5.13 -4.58 17.30
CA TYR A 141 5.88 -5.62 18.02
C TYR A 141 5.03 -6.87 18.30
N GLU A 142 3.77 -6.69 18.74
CA GLU A 142 2.82 -7.80 18.94
C GLU A 142 2.61 -8.59 17.64
N ALA A 143 2.38 -7.88 16.51
CA ALA A 143 2.20 -8.50 15.20
C ALA A 143 3.46 -9.28 14.77
N ALA A 144 4.64 -8.68 14.90
CA ALA A 144 5.91 -9.32 14.58
C ALA A 144 6.16 -10.58 15.45
N TRP A 145 5.87 -10.50 16.75
CA TRP A 145 5.96 -11.65 17.65
C TRP A 145 5.01 -12.76 17.22
N PHE A 146 3.76 -12.42 16.91
CA PHE A 146 2.75 -13.41 16.49
C PHE A 146 3.11 -14.07 15.15
N LEU A 147 3.62 -13.31 14.19
CA LEU A 147 4.11 -13.85 12.91
C LEU A 147 5.28 -14.82 13.12
N ARG A 148 6.14 -14.55 14.10
CA ARG A 148 7.33 -15.38 14.36
C ARG A 148 7.01 -16.63 15.16
N TYR A 149 6.16 -16.52 16.19
CA TYR A 149 5.95 -17.55 17.20
C TYR A 149 4.50 -18.01 17.33
N GLY A 150 3.57 -17.40 16.60
CA GLY A 150 2.13 -17.66 16.75
C GLY A 150 1.75 -19.11 16.52
N LYS A 151 2.36 -19.76 15.52
CA LYS A 151 2.12 -21.19 15.24
C LYS A 151 2.54 -22.07 16.42
N GLU A 152 3.75 -21.88 16.92
CA GLU A 152 4.28 -22.66 18.05
C GLU A 152 3.46 -22.45 19.32
N SER A 153 3.07 -21.19 19.58
CA SER A 153 2.22 -20.84 20.74
C SER A 153 0.84 -21.48 20.65
N PHE A 154 0.25 -21.50 19.46
CA PHE A 154 -1.05 -22.12 19.23
C PHE A 154 -0.99 -23.64 19.40
N GLU A 155 0.04 -24.30 18.84
CA GLU A 155 0.27 -25.74 19.02
C GLU A 155 0.50 -26.11 20.49
N ALA A 156 1.27 -25.32 21.24
CA ALA A 156 1.47 -25.51 22.66
C ALA A 156 0.18 -25.38 23.45
N LEU A 157 -0.65 -24.39 23.16
CA LEU A 157 -1.96 -24.20 23.81
C LEU A 157 -2.91 -25.36 23.49
N LYS A 158 -2.96 -25.81 22.24
CA LYS A 158 -3.77 -26.98 21.83
C LYS A 158 -3.37 -28.23 22.57
N ASN A 159 -2.07 -28.53 22.65
CA ASN A 159 -1.55 -29.70 23.35
C ASN A 159 -1.84 -29.64 24.87
N ALA A 160 -1.72 -28.45 25.49
CA ALA A 160 -2.08 -28.24 26.88
C ALA A 160 -3.57 -28.53 27.14
N TYR A 161 -4.44 -28.01 26.29
CA TYR A 161 -5.89 -28.21 26.37
C TYR A 161 -6.29 -29.67 26.18
N GLU A 162 -5.74 -30.36 25.17
CA GLU A 162 -5.97 -31.80 24.95
C GLU A 162 -5.50 -32.66 26.13
N SER A 163 -4.36 -32.30 26.74
CA SER A 163 -3.86 -32.95 27.95
C SER A 163 -4.82 -32.79 29.13
N GLU A 164 -5.38 -31.60 29.31
CA GLU A 164 -6.32 -31.31 30.39
C GLU A 164 -7.65 -32.03 30.22
N ILE A 165 -8.21 -32.06 29.00
CA ILE A 165 -9.39 -32.87 28.67
C ILE A 165 -9.13 -34.36 28.97
N SER A 166 -7.95 -34.86 28.61
CA SER A 166 -7.59 -36.26 28.82
C SER A 166 -7.52 -36.61 30.33
N LYS A 167 -7.03 -35.68 31.18
CA LYS A 167 -7.02 -35.82 32.63
C LYS A 167 -8.43 -35.84 33.21
N LEU A 168 -9.30 -34.93 32.74
CA LEU A 168 -10.69 -34.87 33.19
C LEU A 168 -11.45 -36.14 32.83
N LYS A 169 -11.31 -36.66 31.61
CA LYS A 169 -11.90 -37.93 31.18
C LYS A 169 -11.42 -39.13 32.01
N LYS A 170 -10.15 -39.15 32.38
CA LYS A 170 -9.63 -40.22 33.28
C LYS A 170 -10.19 -40.11 34.68
N GLN A 171 -10.39 -38.92 35.23
CA GLN A 171 -11.00 -38.72 36.55
C GLN A 171 -12.47 -39.13 36.57
N ASP A 172 -13.24 -38.86 35.52
CA ASP A 172 -14.63 -39.30 35.43
C ASP A 172 -14.74 -40.83 35.34
N ASN A 173 -13.90 -41.49 34.57
CA ASN A 173 -13.87 -42.94 34.49
C ASN A 173 -13.48 -43.61 35.84
N THR A 174 -12.60 -43.00 36.62
CA THR A 174 -12.24 -43.50 37.97
C THR A 174 -13.38 -43.29 38.96
N ARG A 175 -14.17 -42.24 38.86
CA ARG A 175 -15.36 -42.04 39.71
C ARG A 175 -16.47 -43.04 39.46
N VAL A 176 -16.65 -43.46 38.20
CA VAL A 176 -17.67 -44.47 37.83
C VAL A 176 -17.30 -45.86 38.39
N ILE A 177 -16.02 -46.25 38.41
CA ILE A 177 -15.56 -47.54 38.91
C ILE A 177 -15.70 -47.66 40.43
N HIS A 178 -15.61 -46.57 41.20
CA HIS A 178 -15.78 -46.58 42.64
C HIS A 178 -17.25 -46.54 43.10
N LYS A 179 -18.22 -46.36 42.22
CA LYS A 179 -19.66 -46.31 42.59
C LYS A 179 -20.39 -47.61 42.54
N ASP A 180 -19.82 -48.66 41.94
CA ASP A 180 -20.47 -49.97 41.81
C ASP A 180 -20.22 -50.91 43.01
N THR A 181 -19.52 -50.45 44.04
CA THR A 181 -19.20 -51.34 45.25
C THR A 181 -19.87 -50.91 46.53
N SER A 182 -20.77 -49.91 46.55
CA SER A 182 -21.56 -49.61 47.74
C SER A 182 -22.98 -49.19 47.38
N GLY A 183 -23.95 -49.98 47.84
CA GLY A 183 -25.36 -49.94 47.52
C GLY A 183 -26.04 -48.57 47.56
N GLY A 184 -26.88 -48.39 46.56
CA GLY A 184 -28.16 -47.70 46.67
C GLY A 184 -28.14 -46.20 46.93
N ALA A 185 -27.94 -45.38 45.90
CA ALA A 185 -28.62 -44.09 45.77
C ALA A 185 -28.63 -43.69 44.31
N SER A 186 -29.80 -43.60 43.71
CA SER A 186 -30.02 -43.08 42.36
C SER A 186 -29.54 -41.64 42.32
N VAL A 187 -28.49 -41.37 41.57
CA VAL A 187 -28.06 -40.00 41.24
C VAL A 187 -28.55 -39.68 39.84
N LYS A 188 -29.45 -38.69 39.70
CA LYS A 188 -29.92 -38.16 38.45
C LYS A 188 -28.76 -37.67 37.59
N SER A 189 -28.77 -38.07 36.34
CA SER A 189 -27.79 -37.66 35.32
C SER A 189 -27.71 -36.15 35.17
N ILE A 190 -26.47 -35.64 35.03
CA ILE A 190 -26.18 -34.23 34.78
C ILE A 190 -26.70 -33.71 33.39
N TYR A 191 -27.26 -34.63 32.60
CA TYR A 191 -27.77 -34.31 31.24
C TYR A 191 -29.21 -33.79 31.20
N ASP A 192 -29.91 -33.62 32.35
CA ASP A 192 -31.26 -33.10 32.43
C ASP A 192 -31.36 -31.57 32.64
N LEU A 193 -30.28 -30.84 32.39
CA LEU A 193 -30.29 -29.38 32.37
C LEU A 193 -30.22 -28.89 30.92
N THR A 194 -31.36 -28.98 30.24
CA THR A 194 -31.66 -28.19 29.04
C THR A 194 -32.02 -26.77 29.49
N ILE A 195 -31.27 -25.80 29.00
CA ILE A 195 -31.73 -24.42 28.85
C ILE A 195 -31.70 -24.10 27.37
#